data_60bcddf8ce07d6cbaae102b98ad039ae
#
_entry.id   60bcddf8ce07d6cbaae102b98ad039ae
#
_cell.length_a   1.000
_cell.length_b   1.000
_cell.length_c   1.000
_cell.angle_alpha   90.00
_cell.angle_beta   90.00
_cell.angle_gamma   90.00
#
_symmetry.space_group_name_H-M   'P 1'
#
loop_
_entity.id
_entity.type
_entity.pdbx_description
1 polymer ?
#
loop_
_entity_poly.entity_id
_entity_poly.type
_entity_poly.pdbx_seq_one_letter_code
_entity_poly.pdbx_strand_id
1 'polypeptide(L)'
;MLVDAILAKKNLGTSMEMAGLTIALGPGFEAGRDVNYVVETMRGHDLGRIITQGCAAPNTGVPGIIGGFGAERVIHTPAAGVFRQRREIADEVQAGEMIGTVDTGTEEIPVTTRIAGILRGIIRDGYPVTKGFKLADVDPRLEEKKNCFTISDKARCIAGSVLELVSAYSRARLQG
;
A
#
# COMPACT_ATOMS: atom_id res chain seq x y z
N MET A 1 -16.07 12.43 -11.02
CA MET A 1 -15.04 11.37 -11.15
C MET A 1 -14.69 10.86 -9.77
N LEU A 2 -14.47 9.55 -9.63
CA LEU A 2 -14.07 8.90 -8.39
C LEU A 2 -12.87 8.00 -8.67
N VAL A 3 -11.84 8.06 -7.81
CA VAL A 3 -10.69 7.14 -7.85
C VAL A 3 -10.60 6.42 -6.52
N ASP A 4 -10.79 5.09 -6.53
CA ASP A 4 -10.55 4.25 -5.36
C ASP A 4 -9.08 3.85 -5.31
N ALA A 5 -8.34 4.49 -4.42
CA ALA A 5 -6.92 4.24 -4.15
C ALA A 5 -6.67 3.71 -2.73
N ILE A 6 -7.70 3.11 -2.09
CA ILE A 6 -7.60 2.57 -0.72
C ILE A 6 -6.63 1.39 -0.66
N LEU A 7 -6.49 0.64 -1.74
CA LEU A 7 -5.63 -0.55 -1.86
C LEU A 7 -5.97 -1.66 -0.84
N ALA A 8 -7.23 -1.80 -0.49
CA ALA A 8 -7.73 -2.81 0.45
C ALA A 8 -7.64 -4.25 -0.07
N LYS A 9 -7.29 -4.46 -1.35
CA LYS A 9 -7.25 -5.76 -2.07
C LYS A 9 -8.61 -6.44 -2.18
N LYS A 10 -9.67 -5.72 -1.90
CA LYS A 10 -11.07 -6.09 -2.06
C LYS A 10 -11.91 -4.83 -2.24
N ASN A 11 -13.02 -4.94 -2.94
CA ASN A 11 -14.00 -3.85 -3.03
C ASN A 11 -14.68 -3.66 -1.66
N LEU A 12 -14.64 -2.43 -1.13
CA LEU A 12 -15.28 -2.05 0.13
C LEU A 12 -16.62 -1.33 -0.07
N GLY A 13 -17.18 -1.38 -1.29
CA GLY A 13 -18.48 -0.79 -1.61
C GLY A 13 -18.44 0.24 -2.74
N THR A 14 -17.31 0.40 -3.44
CA THR A 14 -17.22 1.27 -4.62
C THR A 14 -18.00 0.67 -5.79
N SER A 15 -18.86 1.47 -6.42
CA SER A 15 -19.65 1.07 -7.59
C SER A 15 -19.57 2.09 -8.73
N MET A 16 -19.87 1.63 -9.96
CA MET A 16 -19.90 2.48 -11.15
C MET A 16 -20.87 3.65 -11.04
N GLU A 17 -21.94 3.49 -10.24
CA GLU A 17 -23.00 4.50 -10.07
C GLU A 17 -22.57 5.70 -9.23
N MET A 18 -21.47 5.58 -8.48
CA MET A 18 -20.99 6.65 -7.59
C MET A 18 -20.48 7.89 -8.34
N ALA A 19 -20.08 7.75 -9.61
CA ALA A 19 -19.61 8.87 -10.42
C ALA A 19 -19.69 8.54 -11.92
N GLY A 20 -19.73 9.57 -12.76
CA GLY A 20 -19.69 9.40 -14.23
C GLY A 20 -18.37 8.81 -14.78
N LEU A 21 -17.32 8.76 -13.96
CA LEU A 21 -16.09 7.98 -14.20
C LEU A 21 -15.63 7.42 -12.86
N THR A 22 -15.46 6.11 -12.78
CA THR A 22 -14.94 5.39 -11.62
C THR A 22 -13.70 4.60 -12.01
N ILE A 23 -12.62 4.76 -11.25
CA ILE A 23 -11.31 4.12 -11.45
C ILE A 23 -10.91 3.44 -10.14
N ALA A 24 -10.51 2.18 -10.17
CA ALA A 24 -9.98 1.49 -9.01
C ALA A 24 -8.54 1.03 -9.23
N LEU A 25 -7.72 1.02 -8.17
CA LEU A 25 -6.32 0.63 -8.24
C LEU A 25 -6.10 -0.77 -7.67
N GLY A 26 -5.64 -1.68 -8.53
CA GLY A 26 -5.22 -3.04 -8.17
C GLY A 26 -6.37 -4.03 -7.99
N PRO A 27 -6.08 -5.17 -7.33
CA PRO A 27 -7.02 -6.27 -7.21
C PRO A 27 -8.21 -5.96 -6.30
N GLY A 28 -9.29 -6.69 -6.51
CA GLY A 28 -10.52 -6.60 -5.73
C GLY A 28 -11.67 -5.94 -6.47
N PHE A 29 -11.43 -5.48 -7.70
CA PHE A 29 -12.42 -4.86 -8.57
C PHE A 29 -12.45 -5.53 -9.95
N GLU A 30 -13.61 -5.52 -10.58
CA GLU A 30 -13.79 -5.93 -11.96
C GLU A 30 -14.21 -4.73 -12.81
N ALA A 31 -13.38 -4.39 -13.80
CA ALA A 31 -13.68 -3.34 -14.76
C ALA A 31 -14.88 -3.73 -15.62
N GLY A 32 -15.79 -2.78 -15.84
CA GLY A 32 -17.05 -2.99 -16.57
C GLY A 32 -18.18 -3.55 -15.71
N ARG A 33 -17.91 -3.92 -14.45
CA ARG A 33 -18.93 -4.36 -13.48
C ARG A 33 -18.94 -3.50 -12.22
N ASP A 34 -17.82 -3.43 -11.52
CA ASP A 34 -17.73 -2.70 -10.24
C ASP A 34 -17.32 -1.23 -10.46
N VAL A 35 -16.44 -1.00 -11.42
CA VAL A 35 -15.92 0.32 -11.83
C VAL A 35 -15.73 0.39 -13.33
N ASN A 36 -15.60 1.60 -13.91
CA ASN A 36 -15.36 1.74 -15.34
C ASN A 36 -13.98 1.20 -15.73
N TYR A 37 -12.95 1.47 -14.91
CA TYR A 37 -11.57 1.06 -15.20
C TYR A 37 -10.87 0.56 -13.94
N VAL A 38 -10.00 -0.44 -14.12
CA VAL A 38 -9.04 -0.89 -13.10
C VAL A 38 -7.64 -0.60 -13.61
N VAL A 39 -6.76 -0.12 -12.74
CA VAL A 39 -5.33 0.08 -13.05
C VAL A 39 -4.51 -0.99 -12.35
N GLU A 40 -3.70 -1.74 -13.11
CA GLU A 40 -2.82 -2.80 -12.59
C GLU A 40 -1.78 -2.23 -11.64
N THR A 41 -1.62 -2.85 -10.48
CA THR A 41 -0.65 -2.43 -9.45
C THR A 41 0.44 -3.47 -9.16
N MET A 42 0.40 -4.65 -9.78
CA MET A 42 1.47 -5.64 -9.66
C MET A 42 2.71 -5.16 -10.41
N ARG A 43 3.90 -5.26 -9.77
CA ARG A 43 5.15 -4.95 -10.45
C ARG A 43 5.41 -5.94 -11.58
N GLY A 44 5.91 -5.45 -12.70
CA GLY A 44 6.19 -6.21 -13.91
C GLY A 44 5.81 -5.41 -15.15
N HIS A 45 5.74 -6.11 -16.28
CA HIS A 45 5.44 -5.51 -17.59
C HIS A 45 4.10 -4.77 -17.61
N ASP A 46 3.12 -5.27 -16.87
CA ASP A 46 1.76 -4.76 -16.87
C ASP A 46 1.49 -3.69 -15.79
N LEU A 47 2.50 -3.29 -15.03
CA LEU A 47 2.34 -2.22 -14.03
C LEU A 47 1.78 -0.95 -14.68
N GLY A 48 0.68 -0.44 -14.14
CA GLY A 48 -0.02 0.74 -14.67
C GLY A 48 -0.93 0.44 -15.86
N ARG A 49 -1.05 -0.80 -16.34
CA ARG A 49 -1.96 -1.14 -17.43
C ARG A 49 -3.39 -0.74 -17.06
N ILE A 50 -4.06 -0.04 -17.97
CA ILE A 50 -5.48 0.28 -17.89
C ILE A 50 -6.26 -0.96 -18.36
N ILE A 51 -7.12 -1.46 -17.49
CA ILE A 51 -7.99 -2.62 -17.72
C ILE A 51 -9.40 -2.08 -17.92
N THR A 52 -9.97 -2.37 -19.10
CA THR A 52 -11.32 -1.93 -19.49
C THR A 52 -12.36 -3.02 -19.25
N GLN A 53 -11.93 -4.27 -19.09
CA GLN A 53 -12.78 -5.43 -18.82
C GLN A 53 -12.00 -6.48 -18.01
N GLY A 54 -12.62 -7.00 -16.94
CA GLY A 54 -12.01 -7.99 -16.05
C GLY A 54 -11.24 -7.36 -14.89
N CYS A 55 -10.31 -8.12 -14.30
CA CYS A 55 -9.66 -7.81 -13.04
C CYS A 55 -8.15 -7.59 -13.20
N ALA A 56 -7.55 -6.82 -12.29
CA ALA A 56 -6.10 -6.81 -12.08
C ALA A 56 -5.62 -8.16 -11.53
N ALA A 57 -4.31 -8.40 -11.63
CA ALA A 57 -3.68 -9.59 -11.10
C ALA A 57 -3.99 -9.76 -9.60
N PRO A 58 -4.29 -11.00 -9.14
CA PRO A 58 -4.66 -11.25 -7.76
C PRO A 58 -3.52 -10.92 -6.80
N ASN A 59 -3.88 -10.48 -5.60
CA ASN A 59 -2.89 -10.24 -4.54
C ASN A 59 -2.27 -11.58 -4.10
N THR A 60 -0.96 -11.73 -4.24
CA THR A 60 -0.23 -12.94 -3.84
C THR A 60 0.01 -13.01 -2.35
N GLY A 61 -0.08 -11.89 -1.63
CA GLY A 61 0.33 -11.80 -0.22
C GLY A 61 1.84 -11.93 0.01
N VAL A 62 2.61 -12.16 -1.05
CA VAL A 62 4.07 -12.35 -0.96
C VAL A 62 4.77 -11.02 -1.18
N PRO A 63 5.54 -10.51 -0.19
CA PRO A 63 6.32 -9.30 -0.36
C PRO A 63 7.41 -9.48 -1.43
N GLY A 64 7.63 -8.44 -2.24
CA GLY A 64 8.75 -8.43 -3.19
C GLY A 64 10.10 -8.53 -2.50
N ILE A 65 11.05 -9.25 -3.11
CA ILE A 65 12.42 -9.35 -2.61
C ILE A 65 13.15 -8.03 -2.90
N ILE A 66 13.74 -7.45 -1.87
CA ILE A 66 14.56 -6.23 -1.92
C ILE A 66 15.84 -6.46 -1.12
N GLY A 67 17.00 -6.29 -1.75
CA GLY A 67 18.29 -6.51 -1.09
C GLY A 67 18.45 -7.94 -0.51
N GLY A 68 17.83 -8.94 -1.13
CA GLY A 68 17.86 -10.34 -0.67
C GLY A 68 16.80 -10.70 0.39
N PHE A 69 16.02 -9.73 0.90
CA PHE A 69 15.00 -9.95 1.93
C PHE A 69 13.59 -9.85 1.35
N GLY A 70 12.70 -10.72 1.78
CA GLY A 70 11.29 -10.80 1.39
C GLY A 70 10.35 -10.54 2.58
N ALA A 71 9.86 -11.60 3.18
CA ALA A 71 8.92 -11.55 4.32
C ALA A 71 9.54 -10.93 5.58
N GLU A 72 10.84 -11.05 5.75
CA GLU A 72 11.59 -10.52 6.90
C GLU A 72 11.53 -9.00 7.00
N ARG A 73 11.32 -8.32 5.86
CA ARG A 73 11.16 -6.87 5.79
C ARG A 73 9.85 -6.39 6.41
N VAL A 74 8.84 -7.25 6.44
CA VAL A 74 7.50 -6.88 6.90
C VAL A 74 7.35 -7.25 8.37
N ILE A 75 6.99 -6.26 9.17
CA ILE A 75 6.77 -6.42 10.60
C ILE A 75 5.27 -6.49 10.87
N HIS A 76 4.87 -7.55 11.57
CA HIS A 76 3.48 -7.77 11.97
C HIS A 76 3.36 -7.68 13.49
N THR A 77 2.19 -7.26 13.95
CA THR A 77 1.87 -7.16 15.38
C THR A 77 1.87 -8.52 16.05
N PRO A 78 2.51 -8.65 17.23
CA PRO A 78 2.52 -9.90 18.00
C PRO A 78 1.18 -10.18 18.69
N ALA A 79 0.40 -9.14 18.98
CA ALA A 79 -0.86 -9.21 19.72
C ALA A 79 -1.88 -8.19 19.19
N ALA A 80 -3.13 -8.31 19.66
CA ALA A 80 -4.15 -7.26 19.53
C ALA A 80 -3.97 -6.22 20.64
N GLY A 81 -4.26 -4.94 20.37
CA GLY A 81 -4.11 -3.86 21.32
C GLY A 81 -3.98 -2.51 20.66
N VAL A 82 -3.33 -1.57 21.31
CA VAL A 82 -3.03 -0.24 20.77
C VAL A 82 -1.53 -0.11 20.54
N PHE A 83 -1.15 0.21 19.30
CA PHE A 83 0.27 0.40 18.97
C PHE A 83 0.81 1.70 19.57
N ARG A 84 1.99 1.62 20.21
CA ARG A 84 2.75 2.75 20.74
C ARG A 84 4.08 2.85 19.98
N GLN A 85 4.20 3.89 19.20
CA GLN A 85 5.36 4.12 18.31
C GLN A 85 6.58 4.60 19.11
N ARG A 86 7.78 4.11 18.74
CA ARG A 86 9.07 4.50 19.34
C ARG A 86 10.10 4.93 18.29
N ARG A 87 9.84 4.66 17.01
CA ARG A 87 10.70 5.01 15.88
C ARG A 87 9.85 5.64 14.79
N GLU A 88 10.46 6.46 13.93
CA GLU A 88 9.79 7.18 12.86
C GLU A 88 10.17 6.68 11.47
N ILE A 89 9.40 7.07 10.45
CA ILE A 89 9.77 6.83 9.06
C ILE A 89 11.11 7.51 8.77
N ALA A 90 12.00 6.82 8.05
CA ALA A 90 13.39 7.17 7.74
C ALA A 90 14.39 6.95 8.88
N ASP A 91 13.99 6.43 10.04
CA ASP A 91 14.95 5.98 11.04
C ASP A 91 15.74 4.77 10.52
N GLU A 92 17.02 4.76 10.83
CA GLU A 92 17.89 3.60 10.68
C GLU A 92 17.72 2.69 11.88
N VAL A 93 17.46 1.42 11.63
CA VAL A 93 17.19 0.40 12.67
C VAL A 93 18.10 -0.80 12.51
N GLN A 94 18.45 -1.44 13.62
CA GLN A 94 19.24 -2.68 13.65
C GLN A 94 18.30 -3.90 13.74
N ALA A 95 18.78 -5.06 13.35
CA ALA A 95 18.05 -6.31 13.56
C ALA A 95 17.82 -6.54 15.07
N GLY A 96 16.58 -6.85 15.45
CA GLY A 96 16.17 -7.00 16.85
C GLY A 96 15.83 -5.69 17.57
N GLU A 97 16.01 -4.53 16.93
CA GLU A 97 15.70 -3.25 17.55
C GLU A 97 14.21 -3.04 17.73
N MET A 98 13.82 -2.49 18.88
CA MET A 98 12.42 -2.18 19.20
C MET A 98 11.97 -0.91 18.48
N ILE A 99 10.92 -1.01 17.66
CA ILE A 99 10.31 0.13 16.96
C ILE A 99 9.04 0.66 17.63
N GLY A 100 8.53 -0.06 18.59
CA GLY A 100 7.34 0.28 19.35
C GLY A 100 6.87 -0.85 20.24
N THR A 101 5.72 -0.68 20.86
CA THR A 101 5.04 -1.70 21.69
C THR A 101 3.58 -1.82 21.28
N VAL A 102 2.95 -2.96 21.59
CA VAL A 102 1.50 -3.12 21.56
C VAL A 102 1.00 -3.16 23.00
N ASP A 103 0.27 -2.14 23.39
CA ASP A 103 -0.42 -2.06 24.66
C ASP A 103 -1.71 -2.88 24.59
N THR A 104 -1.75 -3.99 25.33
CA THR A 104 -2.91 -4.89 25.38
C THR A 104 -3.92 -4.50 26.45
N GLY A 105 -3.63 -3.47 27.25
CA GLY A 105 -4.36 -3.07 28.43
C GLY A 105 -3.92 -3.80 29.72
N THR A 106 -3.13 -4.87 29.59
CA THR A 106 -2.56 -5.62 30.73
C THR A 106 -1.04 -5.64 30.70
N GLU A 107 -0.43 -5.51 29.52
CA GLU A 107 1.02 -5.50 29.32
C GLU A 107 1.39 -4.78 28.03
N GLU A 108 2.63 -4.31 27.93
CA GLU A 108 3.23 -3.77 26.71
C GLU A 108 4.09 -4.86 26.03
N ILE A 109 3.70 -5.30 24.86
CA ILE A 109 4.43 -6.32 24.08
C ILE A 109 5.33 -5.63 23.06
N PRO A 110 6.68 -5.86 23.11
CA PRO A 110 7.60 -5.21 22.20
C PRO A 110 7.39 -5.66 20.75
N VAL A 111 7.52 -4.71 19.82
CA VAL A 111 7.56 -4.93 18.38
C VAL A 111 8.97 -4.62 17.90
N THR A 112 9.65 -5.64 17.36
CA THR A 112 11.06 -5.52 16.94
C THR A 112 11.21 -5.76 15.44
N THR A 113 12.28 -5.20 14.87
CA THR A 113 12.70 -5.47 13.50
C THR A 113 13.33 -6.85 13.38
N ARG A 114 13.28 -7.45 12.19
CA ARG A 114 13.99 -8.71 11.89
C ARG A 114 15.30 -8.50 11.16
N ILE A 115 15.45 -7.37 10.48
CA ILE A 115 16.62 -7.00 9.69
C ILE A 115 17.05 -5.57 10.01
N ALA A 116 18.30 -5.26 9.75
CA ALA A 116 18.78 -3.88 9.75
C ALA A 116 18.34 -3.16 8.46
N GLY A 117 18.17 -1.84 8.53
CA GLY A 117 17.80 -1.02 7.38
C GLY A 117 17.11 0.27 7.75
N ILE A 118 16.35 0.81 6.79
CA ILE A 118 15.55 2.03 6.94
C ILE A 118 14.09 1.65 7.20
N LEU A 119 13.47 2.24 8.20
CA LEU A 119 12.03 2.12 8.44
C LEU A 119 11.26 2.92 7.38
N ARG A 120 10.75 2.21 6.35
CA ARG A 120 10.07 2.83 5.19
C ARG A 120 8.61 3.14 5.44
N GLY A 121 8.02 2.47 6.37
CA GLY A 121 6.63 2.66 6.74
C GLY A 121 6.37 2.11 8.13
N ILE A 122 5.54 2.80 8.88
CA ILE A 122 5.07 2.37 10.20
C ILE A 122 3.68 2.96 10.40
N ILE A 123 2.78 2.18 11.02
CA ILE A 123 1.45 2.66 11.35
C ILE A 123 1.56 3.76 12.41
N ARG A 124 0.65 4.72 12.37
CA ARG A 124 0.63 5.85 13.32
C ARG A 124 0.52 5.39 14.78
N ASP A 125 1.06 6.19 15.67
CA ASP A 125 0.89 6.02 17.11
C ASP A 125 -0.60 6.00 17.51
N GLY A 126 -0.93 5.21 18.54
CA GLY A 126 -2.29 5.08 19.06
C GLY A 126 -3.25 4.30 18.16
N TYR A 127 -2.78 3.64 17.08
CA TYR A 127 -3.67 2.89 16.20
C TYR A 127 -4.08 1.54 16.83
N PRO A 128 -5.39 1.19 16.84
CA PRO A 128 -5.84 -0.12 17.29
C PRO A 128 -5.45 -1.18 16.26
N VAL A 129 -4.77 -2.22 16.72
CA VAL A 129 -4.27 -3.32 15.88
C VAL A 129 -4.79 -4.66 16.33
N THR A 130 -4.94 -5.58 15.38
CA THR A 130 -5.19 -7.01 15.65
C THR A 130 -3.89 -7.79 15.58
N LYS A 131 -3.83 -8.98 16.17
CA LYS A 131 -2.68 -9.87 16.02
C LYS A 131 -2.44 -10.20 14.54
N GLY A 132 -1.18 -10.12 14.10
CA GLY A 132 -0.80 -10.38 12.71
C GLY A 132 -1.07 -9.20 11.74
N PHE A 133 -1.53 -8.05 12.23
CA PHE A 133 -1.68 -6.86 11.40
C PHE A 133 -0.31 -6.39 10.89
N LYS A 134 -0.20 -6.05 9.59
CA LYS A 134 1.03 -5.47 9.02
C LYS A 134 1.24 -4.08 9.61
N LEU A 135 2.29 -3.94 10.42
CA LEU A 135 2.56 -2.72 11.17
C LEU A 135 3.61 -1.83 10.52
N ALA A 136 4.69 -2.42 10.00
CA ALA A 136 5.82 -1.67 9.48
C ALA A 136 6.53 -2.42 8.34
N ASP A 137 7.41 -1.71 7.64
CA ASP A 137 8.23 -2.22 6.54
C ASP A 137 9.64 -1.63 6.61
N VAL A 138 10.67 -2.50 6.56
CA VAL A 138 12.08 -2.12 6.58
C VAL A 138 12.70 -2.34 5.21
N ASP A 139 13.45 -1.36 4.71
CA ASP A 139 14.26 -1.47 3.49
C ASP A 139 15.74 -1.65 3.89
N PRO A 140 16.39 -2.75 3.50
CA PRO A 140 17.79 -2.98 3.86
C PRO A 140 18.77 -2.01 3.19
N ARG A 141 18.34 -1.25 2.20
CA ARG A 141 19.15 -0.32 1.41
C ARG A 141 19.19 1.05 2.08
N LEU A 142 20.29 1.39 2.75
CA LEU A 142 20.44 2.66 3.48
C LEU A 142 20.38 3.89 2.56
N GLU A 143 20.82 3.76 1.31
CA GLU A 143 20.76 4.82 0.30
C GLU A 143 19.32 5.24 -0.07
N GLU A 144 18.34 4.40 0.22
CA GLU A 144 16.92 4.69 -0.02
C GLU A 144 16.29 5.64 1.02
N LYS A 145 17.01 6.02 2.07
CA LYS A 145 16.54 6.96 3.12
C LYS A 145 15.95 8.23 2.53
N LYS A 146 16.63 8.82 1.54
CA LYS A 146 16.18 10.03 0.82
C LYS A 146 14.84 9.86 0.10
N ASN A 147 14.43 8.62 -0.17
CA ASN A 147 13.22 8.28 -0.90
C ASN A 147 12.02 7.98 0.03
N CYS A 148 12.19 8.07 1.36
CA CYS A 148 11.10 7.78 2.30
C CYS A 148 9.89 8.72 2.15
N PHE A 149 10.13 9.96 1.75
CA PHE A 149 9.11 11.01 1.63
C PHE A 149 8.81 11.40 0.18
N THR A 150 9.21 10.59 -0.78
CA THR A 150 8.94 10.81 -2.21
C THR A 150 8.07 9.68 -2.78
N ILE A 151 7.40 9.95 -3.90
CA ILE A 151 6.64 8.91 -4.61
C ILE A 151 7.59 8.00 -5.40
N SER A 152 7.31 6.68 -5.37
CA SER A 152 8.10 5.70 -6.11
C SER A 152 7.83 5.70 -7.61
N ASP A 153 8.69 5.00 -8.38
CA ASP A 153 8.46 4.62 -9.77
C ASP A 153 7.07 3.99 -9.99
N LYS A 154 6.71 3.03 -9.13
CA LYS A 154 5.40 2.38 -9.14
C LYS A 154 4.26 3.38 -8.98
N ALA A 155 4.35 4.28 -8.01
CA ALA A 155 3.32 5.27 -7.76
C ALA A 155 3.17 6.25 -8.93
N ARG A 156 4.29 6.67 -9.55
CA ARG A 156 4.27 7.52 -10.75
C ARG A 156 3.66 6.81 -11.96
N CYS A 157 3.99 5.55 -12.18
CA CYS A 157 3.43 4.76 -13.28
C CYS A 157 1.88 4.66 -13.14
N ILE A 158 1.39 4.28 -11.97
CA ILE A 158 -0.04 4.17 -11.70
C ILE A 158 -0.73 5.54 -11.83
N ALA A 159 -0.13 6.61 -11.28
CA ALA A 159 -0.67 7.96 -11.38
C ALA A 159 -0.75 8.44 -12.84
N GLY A 160 0.21 8.06 -13.68
CA GLY A 160 0.18 8.34 -15.12
C GLY A 160 -1.06 7.75 -15.79
N SER A 161 -1.39 6.50 -15.51
CA SER A 161 -2.58 5.84 -16.05
C SER A 161 -3.89 6.46 -15.55
N VAL A 162 -3.94 6.84 -14.28
CA VAL A 162 -5.08 7.60 -13.75
C VAL A 162 -5.23 8.94 -14.45
N LEU A 163 -4.12 9.68 -14.66
CA LEU A 163 -4.12 10.95 -15.35
C LEU A 163 -4.61 10.82 -16.80
N GLU A 164 -4.19 9.75 -17.51
CA GLU A 164 -4.66 9.45 -18.86
C GLU A 164 -6.19 9.30 -18.90
N LEU A 165 -6.76 8.48 -18.02
CA LEU A 165 -8.21 8.24 -17.95
C LEU A 165 -8.98 9.53 -17.59
N VAL A 166 -8.50 10.28 -16.62
CA VAL A 166 -9.11 11.55 -16.20
C VAL A 166 -9.08 12.57 -17.32
N SER A 167 -7.95 12.67 -18.05
CA SER A 167 -7.80 13.61 -19.17
C SER A 167 -8.70 13.25 -20.35
N ALA A 168 -8.79 11.95 -20.69
CA ALA A 168 -9.70 11.48 -21.75
C ALA A 168 -11.16 11.77 -21.42
N TYR A 169 -11.59 11.47 -20.20
CA TYR A 169 -12.96 11.72 -19.73
C TYR A 169 -13.30 13.23 -19.72
N SER A 170 -12.37 14.07 -19.25
CA SER A 170 -12.57 15.51 -19.20
C SER A 170 -12.70 16.10 -20.60
N ARG A 171 -11.87 15.65 -21.56
CA ARG A 171 -11.97 16.08 -22.97
C ARG A 171 -13.32 15.72 -23.59
N ALA A 172 -13.78 14.49 -23.37
CA ALA A 172 -15.07 14.05 -23.92
C ALA A 172 -16.25 14.91 -23.42
N ARG A 173 -16.21 15.34 -22.16
CA ARG A 173 -17.24 16.22 -21.57
C ARG A 173 -17.20 17.68 -22.04
N LEU A 174 -16.06 18.14 -22.56
CA LEU A 174 -15.96 19.51 -23.10
C LEU A 174 -16.39 19.59 -24.57
N GLN A 175 -16.57 18.46 -25.24
CA GLN A 175 -16.94 18.39 -26.66
C GLN A 175 -18.41 17.98 -26.87
N GLY A 176 -19.14 17.62 -25.83
CA GLY A 176 -20.56 17.30 -25.83
C GLY A 176 -21.36 18.30 -25.01
#